data_3957eb02c1bdfeb9bf8da440441ecb31
#
_entry.id   3957eb02c1bdfeb9bf8da440441ecb31
#
_cell.length_a   1.000
_cell.length_b   1.000
_cell.length_c   1.000
_cell.angle_alpha   90.00
_cell.angle_beta   90.00
_cell.angle_gamma   90.00
#
_symmetry.space_group_name_H-M   'P 1'
#
loop_
_entity.id
_entity.type
_entity.pdbx_description
1 polymer ?
#
loop_
_entity_poly.entity_id
_entity_poly.type
_entity_poly.pdbx_seq_one_letter_code
_entity_poly.pdbx_strand_id
1 'polypeptide(L)'
;KYPFSSSLAGQKSKFGFFTTEEESFRRIAEELGMKQLNGSPLKYARHPLVYLVEAADDICYQMMDIEDAHKLKILTTQETQDLLLAYFPDERKAHILDTLKIVSDTNEQIAYLRSSVIGLLIGECTRAFLDNEVQILEGEFEGSLIKHITERPATAYQHCAEVSFKKIYRSRDVLD
;
A
#
# COMPACT_ATOMS: atom_id res chain seq x y z
N LYS A 1 -16.17 -21.02 11.36
CA LYS A 1 -16.69 -19.64 11.19
C LYS A 1 -16.84 -19.04 12.58
N TYR A 2 -15.92 -18.14 12.96
CA TYR A 2 -16.08 -17.42 14.22
C TYR A 2 -17.31 -16.51 14.10
N PRO A 3 -18.15 -16.45 15.11
CA PRO A 3 -19.28 -15.55 15.07
C PRO A 3 -18.77 -14.12 14.97
N PHE A 4 -19.32 -13.38 14.04
CA PHE A 4 -19.06 -11.96 13.89
C PHE A 4 -19.48 -11.28 15.19
N SER A 5 -18.51 -10.76 15.93
CA SER A 5 -18.79 -9.99 17.15
C SER A 5 -18.80 -8.51 16.78
N SER A 6 -19.92 -7.86 17.02
CA SER A 6 -20.08 -6.41 16.84
C SER A 6 -19.16 -5.58 17.77
N SER A 7 -18.58 -6.21 18.80
CA SER A 7 -17.59 -5.59 19.70
C SER A 7 -16.20 -5.41 19.06
N LEU A 8 -15.99 -5.95 17.86
CA LEU A 8 -14.79 -5.73 17.03
C LEU A 8 -14.98 -4.61 15.99
N ALA A 9 -16.05 -3.83 16.11
CA ALA A 9 -16.29 -2.63 15.29
C ALA A 9 -15.19 -1.60 15.54
N GLY A 10 -14.12 -1.65 14.75
CA GLY A 10 -12.91 -0.81 14.84
C GLY A 10 -11.64 -1.56 14.48
N GLN A 11 -11.59 -2.87 14.62
CA GLN A 11 -10.57 -3.71 14.03
C GLN A 11 -11.07 -4.18 12.66
N LYS A 12 -10.24 -4.05 11.62
CA LYS A 12 -10.54 -4.61 10.30
C LYS A 12 -10.90 -6.09 10.50
N SER A 13 -12.17 -6.45 10.32
CA SER A 13 -12.70 -7.81 10.48
C SER A 13 -12.31 -8.70 9.29
N LYS A 14 -11.02 -8.82 9.01
CA LYS A 14 -10.52 -9.79 8.04
C LYS A 14 -10.32 -11.12 8.75
N PHE A 15 -10.94 -12.17 8.23
CA PHE A 15 -10.70 -13.53 8.67
C PHE A 15 -9.48 -14.08 7.93
N GLY A 16 -8.50 -14.60 8.67
CA GLY A 16 -7.28 -15.15 8.07
C GLY A 16 -7.46 -16.55 7.48
N PHE A 17 -8.52 -17.32 7.90
CA PHE A 17 -8.76 -18.71 7.49
C PHE A 17 -10.22 -19.12 7.73
N PHE A 18 -10.65 -20.17 7.06
CA PHE A 18 -11.96 -20.80 7.30
C PHE A 18 -11.89 -21.78 8.49
N THR A 19 -13.04 -22.06 9.12
CA THR A 19 -13.11 -22.99 10.27
C THR A 19 -12.55 -24.38 9.95
N THR A 20 -12.71 -24.84 8.70
CA THR A 20 -12.15 -26.10 8.21
C THR A 20 -10.64 -26.11 8.08
N GLU A 21 -10.00 -24.96 8.12
CA GLU A 21 -8.56 -24.76 7.96
C GLU A 21 -7.85 -24.49 9.29
N GLU A 22 -8.59 -24.53 10.41
CA GLU A 22 -8.08 -24.19 11.74
C GLU A 22 -6.85 -25.00 12.12
N GLU A 23 -6.90 -26.32 11.93
CA GLU A 23 -5.79 -27.23 12.27
C GLU A 23 -4.56 -26.92 11.43
N SER A 24 -4.74 -26.67 10.13
CA SER A 24 -3.66 -26.29 9.22
C SER A 24 -3.05 -24.96 9.61
N PHE A 25 -3.89 -23.98 9.98
CA PHE A 25 -3.42 -22.68 10.44
C PHE A 25 -2.60 -22.77 11.73
N ARG A 26 -3.06 -23.56 12.72
CA ARG A 26 -2.32 -23.79 13.97
C ARG A 26 -0.94 -24.36 13.69
N ARG A 27 -0.87 -25.42 12.88
CA ARG A 27 0.40 -26.06 12.53
C ARG A 27 1.35 -25.06 11.86
N ILE A 28 0.87 -24.26 10.90
CA ILE A 28 1.68 -23.22 10.25
C ILE A 28 2.15 -22.18 11.26
N ALA A 29 1.28 -21.71 12.14
CA ALA A 29 1.61 -20.72 13.15
C ALA A 29 2.69 -21.24 14.12
N GLU A 30 2.62 -22.50 14.53
CA GLU A 30 3.60 -23.16 15.40
C GLU A 30 4.93 -23.38 14.66
N GLU A 31 4.91 -23.88 13.42
CA GLU A 31 6.11 -24.10 12.61
C GLU A 31 6.85 -22.79 12.31
N LEU A 32 6.13 -21.68 12.12
CA LEU A 32 6.70 -20.35 11.88
C LEU A 32 7.02 -19.58 13.18
N GLY A 33 6.75 -20.16 14.36
CA GLY A 33 6.99 -19.51 15.64
C GLY A 33 6.17 -18.23 15.83
N MET A 34 4.96 -18.14 15.25
CA MET A 34 4.12 -16.95 15.37
C MET A 34 3.68 -16.75 16.82
N LYS A 35 3.87 -15.55 17.35
CA LYS A 35 3.50 -15.21 18.73
C LYS A 35 1.99 -15.25 18.90
N GLN A 36 1.51 -16.09 19.82
CA GLN A 36 0.10 -16.13 20.18
C GLN A 36 -0.27 -14.91 21.02
N LEU A 37 -1.35 -14.22 20.64
CA LEU A 37 -1.81 -13.03 21.35
C LEU A 37 -2.83 -13.41 22.43
N ASN A 38 -2.80 -12.68 23.55
CA ASN A 38 -3.71 -12.90 24.66
C ASN A 38 -5.18 -12.71 24.26
N GLY A 39 -6.06 -13.51 24.84
CA GLY A 39 -7.53 -13.37 24.72
C GLY A 39 -8.23 -14.29 23.72
N SER A 40 -7.50 -15.04 22.90
CA SER A 40 -8.08 -16.08 22.03
C SER A 40 -7.05 -17.14 21.67
N PRO A 41 -7.40 -18.43 21.72
CA PRO A 41 -6.50 -19.52 21.36
C PRO A 41 -6.11 -19.56 19.88
N LEU A 42 -6.75 -18.73 19.03
CA LEU A 42 -6.55 -18.69 17.58
C LEU A 42 -6.12 -17.30 17.09
N LYS A 43 -5.70 -16.43 17.99
CA LYS A 43 -5.22 -15.11 17.63
C LYS A 43 -3.70 -15.08 17.73
N TYR A 44 -3.05 -14.91 16.58
CA TYR A 44 -1.60 -14.79 16.47
C TYR A 44 -1.20 -13.40 15.98
N ALA A 45 0.00 -12.98 16.34
CA ALA A 45 0.64 -11.82 15.73
C ALA A 45 0.84 -12.08 14.23
N ARG A 46 0.84 -11.02 13.44
CA ARG A 46 1.10 -11.13 12.01
C ARG A 46 2.56 -11.56 11.80
N HIS A 47 2.78 -12.50 10.90
CA HIS A 47 4.14 -12.86 10.52
C HIS A 47 4.84 -11.64 9.89
N PRO A 48 6.13 -11.36 10.22
CA PRO A 48 6.84 -10.18 9.74
C PRO A 48 6.76 -9.95 8.22
N LEU A 49 6.89 -10.99 7.42
CA LEU A 49 6.83 -10.89 5.96
C LEU A 49 5.45 -10.44 5.42
N VAL A 50 4.39 -10.56 6.20
CA VAL A 50 3.04 -10.09 5.80
C VAL A 50 3.02 -8.57 5.62
N TYR A 51 3.78 -7.84 6.42
CA TYR A 51 3.89 -6.38 6.29
C TYR A 51 4.55 -5.97 4.97
N LEU A 52 5.54 -6.73 4.50
CA LEU A 52 6.20 -6.48 3.22
C LEU A 52 5.28 -6.80 2.03
N VAL A 53 4.54 -7.91 2.10
CA VAL A 53 3.56 -8.28 1.08
C VAL A 53 2.43 -7.24 1.01
N GLU A 54 1.92 -6.78 2.16
CA GLU A 54 0.89 -5.74 2.23
C GLU A 54 1.41 -4.42 1.65
N ALA A 55 2.64 -4.02 1.96
CA ALA A 55 3.24 -2.82 1.41
C ALA A 55 3.41 -2.89 -0.12
N ALA A 56 3.83 -4.04 -0.63
CA ALA A 56 3.95 -4.26 -2.07
C ALA A 56 2.58 -4.17 -2.78
N ASP A 57 1.54 -4.75 -2.19
CA ASP A 57 0.16 -4.69 -2.68
C ASP A 57 -0.36 -3.25 -2.66
N ASP A 58 -0.24 -2.55 -1.54
CA ASP A 58 -0.65 -1.16 -1.37
C ASP A 58 0.02 -0.22 -2.39
N ILE A 59 1.34 -0.38 -2.61
CA ILE A 59 2.12 0.44 -3.56
C ILE A 59 1.70 0.15 -4.99
N CYS A 60 1.66 -1.13 -5.37
CA CYS A 60 1.33 -1.52 -6.74
C CYS A 60 -0.10 -1.10 -7.10
N TYR A 61 -1.06 -1.38 -6.23
CA TYR A 61 -2.47 -1.08 -6.48
C TYR A 61 -2.66 0.42 -6.71
N GLN A 62 -2.14 1.27 -5.81
CA GLN A 62 -2.30 2.71 -5.93
C GLN A 62 -1.65 3.28 -7.19
N MET A 63 -0.46 2.81 -7.55
CA MET A 63 0.27 3.32 -8.71
C MET A 63 -0.35 2.84 -10.04
N MET A 64 -0.85 1.61 -10.08
CA MET A 64 -1.55 1.08 -11.26
C MET A 64 -2.88 1.80 -11.49
N ASP A 65 -3.64 2.09 -10.44
CA ASP A 65 -4.89 2.84 -10.54
C ASP A 65 -4.69 4.22 -11.20
N ILE A 66 -3.65 4.94 -10.82
CA ILE A 66 -3.33 6.26 -11.39
C ILE A 66 -2.91 6.14 -12.86
N GLU A 67 -2.11 5.14 -13.21
CA GLU A 67 -1.71 4.90 -14.61
C GLU A 67 -2.92 4.50 -15.48
N ASP A 68 -3.77 3.62 -14.97
CA ASP A 68 -4.96 3.17 -15.70
C ASP A 68 -5.97 4.31 -15.85
N ALA A 69 -6.14 5.16 -14.85
CA ALA A 69 -6.96 6.36 -14.96
C ALA A 69 -6.44 7.32 -16.06
N HIS A 70 -5.13 7.42 -16.23
CA HIS A 70 -4.54 8.16 -17.35
C HIS A 70 -4.85 7.49 -18.70
N LYS A 71 -4.63 6.18 -18.84
CA LYS A 71 -4.91 5.42 -20.06
C LYS A 71 -6.38 5.50 -20.47
N LEU A 72 -7.28 5.46 -19.49
CA LEU A 72 -8.73 5.58 -19.68
C LEU A 72 -9.20 7.03 -19.88
N LYS A 73 -8.28 8.02 -19.85
CA LYS A 73 -8.57 9.45 -19.98
C LYS A 73 -9.48 10.02 -18.88
N ILE A 74 -9.55 9.35 -17.74
CA ILE A 74 -10.20 9.84 -16.51
C ILE A 74 -9.34 10.96 -15.89
N LEU A 75 -8.02 10.80 -15.95
CA LEU A 75 -7.04 11.82 -15.61
C LEU A 75 -6.34 12.31 -16.86
N THR A 76 -6.14 13.63 -16.96
CA THR A 76 -5.28 14.21 -17.97
C THR A 76 -3.82 13.89 -17.73
N THR A 77 -2.97 14.00 -18.74
CA THR A 77 -1.53 13.82 -18.61
C THR A 77 -0.95 14.75 -17.54
N GLN A 78 -1.36 16.01 -17.52
CA GLN A 78 -0.85 16.99 -16.56
C GLN A 78 -1.26 16.62 -15.13
N GLU A 79 -2.52 16.27 -14.89
CA GLU A 79 -2.98 15.83 -13.57
C GLU A 79 -2.19 14.60 -13.09
N THR A 80 -1.95 13.63 -13.98
CA THR A 80 -1.20 12.42 -13.65
C THR A 80 0.25 12.73 -13.32
N GLN A 81 0.90 13.59 -14.11
CA GLN A 81 2.27 14.03 -13.84
C GLN A 81 2.37 14.77 -12.50
N ASP A 82 1.44 15.70 -12.23
CA ASP A 82 1.42 16.47 -10.98
C ASP A 82 1.27 15.57 -9.75
N LEU A 83 0.37 14.56 -9.82
CA LEU A 83 0.18 13.57 -8.77
C LEU A 83 1.47 12.77 -8.50
N LEU A 84 2.11 12.27 -9.55
CA LEU A 84 3.30 11.44 -9.41
C LEU A 84 4.54 12.26 -9.03
N LEU A 85 4.67 13.50 -9.49
CA LEU A 85 5.77 14.38 -9.12
C LEU A 85 5.67 14.86 -7.67
N ALA A 86 4.48 14.89 -7.08
CA ALA A 86 4.29 15.33 -5.69
C ALA A 86 5.09 14.50 -4.66
N TYR A 87 5.43 13.28 -4.99
CA TYR A 87 6.25 12.40 -4.13
C TYR A 87 7.69 12.88 -3.93
N PHE A 88 8.22 13.67 -4.86
CA PHE A 88 9.63 14.02 -4.90
C PHE A 88 9.91 15.45 -4.37
N PRO A 89 11.06 15.68 -3.73
CA PRO A 89 11.54 17.03 -3.44
C PRO A 89 11.90 17.77 -4.73
N ASP A 90 11.91 19.09 -4.69
CA ASP A 90 12.03 19.93 -5.88
C ASP A 90 13.32 19.69 -6.68
N GLU A 91 14.42 19.40 -6.00
CA GLU A 91 15.70 19.07 -6.66
C GLU A 91 15.56 17.77 -7.51
N ARG A 92 14.90 16.76 -6.99
CA ARG A 92 14.67 15.50 -7.71
C ARG A 92 13.63 15.66 -8.80
N LYS A 93 12.61 16.48 -8.59
CA LYS A 93 11.63 16.83 -9.64
C LYS A 93 12.31 17.45 -10.86
N ALA A 94 13.24 18.38 -10.65
CA ALA A 94 13.97 19.01 -11.75
C ALA A 94 14.69 17.96 -12.61
N HIS A 95 15.42 17.04 -11.99
CA HIS A 95 16.09 15.97 -12.71
C HIS A 95 15.13 15.02 -13.45
N ILE A 96 14.01 14.67 -12.81
CA ILE A 96 12.96 13.86 -13.44
C ILE A 96 12.38 14.58 -14.66
N LEU A 97 12.04 15.87 -14.53
CA LEU A 97 11.51 16.69 -15.61
C LEU A 97 12.49 16.81 -16.79
N ASP A 98 13.78 16.92 -16.53
CA ASP A 98 14.80 16.90 -17.58
C ASP A 98 14.84 15.56 -18.33
N THR A 99 14.68 14.46 -17.62
CA THR A 99 14.56 13.13 -18.23
C THR A 99 13.31 13.02 -19.09
N LEU A 100 12.16 13.52 -18.60
CA LEU A 100 10.90 13.49 -19.36
C LEU A 100 10.95 14.28 -20.68
N LYS A 101 11.78 15.32 -20.78
CA LYS A 101 11.96 16.08 -22.03
C LYS A 101 12.57 15.25 -23.18
N ILE A 102 13.30 14.19 -22.83
CA ILE A 102 13.96 13.31 -23.80
C ILE A 102 13.00 12.22 -24.30
N VAL A 103 11.97 11.90 -23.51
CA VAL A 103 10.97 10.87 -23.82
C VAL A 103 9.80 11.51 -24.55
N SER A 104 9.60 11.16 -25.81
CA SER A 104 8.55 11.77 -26.65
C SER A 104 7.16 11.18 -26.43
N ASP A 105 7.07 9.89 -26.05
CA ASP A 105 5.80 9.23 -25.82
C ASP A 105 5.28 9.49 -24.40
N THR A 106 4.04 9.96 -24.33
CA THR A 106 3.41 10.35 -23.06
C THR A 106 3.18 9.18 -22.13
N ASN A 107 2.85 7.99 -22.68
CA ASN A 107 2.65 6.80 -21.83
C ASN A 107 3.98 6.32 -21.25
N GLU A 108 5.07 6.44 -22.02
CA GLU A 108 6.41 6.13 -21.51
C GLU A 108 6.82 7.14 -20.43
N GLN A 109 6.47 8.41 -20.56
CA GLN A 109 6.70 9.42 -19.51
C GLN A 109 5.96 9.02 -18.19
N ILE A 110 4.70 8.65 -18.30
CA ILE A 110 3.92 8.22 -17.12
C ILE A 110 4.47 6.92 -16.53
N ALA A 111 4.86 5.95 -17.35
CA ALA A 111 5.48 4.71 -16.90
C ALA A 111 6.81 4.95 -16.16
N TYR A 112 7.63 5.87 -16.63
CA TYR A 112 8.86 6.30 -15.97
C TYR A 112 8.57 6.94 -14.60
N LEU A 113 7.61 7.86 -14.54
CA LEU A 113 7.19 8.48 -13.28
C LEU A 113 6.66 7.46 -12.28
N ARG A 114 5.76 6.58 -12.73
CA ARG A 114 5.24 5.47 -11.91
C ARG A 114 6.38 4.62 -11.33
N SER A 115 7.31 4.19 -12.18
CA SER A 115 8.45 3.37 -11.74
C SER A 115 9.34 4.10 -10.72
N SER A 116 9.52 5.40 -10.90
CA SER A 116 10.28 6.25 -9.99
C SER A 116 9.60 6.36 -8.62
N VAL A 117 8.26 6.52 -8.59
CA VAL A 117 7.48 6.56 -7.35
C VAL A 117 7.49 5.21 -6.65
N ILE A 118 7.31 4.11 -7.39
CA ILE A 118 7.39 2.75 -6.82
C ILE A 118 8.75 2.53 -6.15
N GLY A 119 9.85 2.89 -6.82
CA GLY A 119 11.20 2.78 -6.26
C GLY A 119 11.38 3.61 -4.97
N LEU A 120 10.82 4.82 -4.93
CA LEU A 120 10.82 5.65 -3.73
C LEU A 120 10.06 4.97 -2.59
N LEU A 121 8.84 4.53 -2.84
CA LEU A 121 7.96 3.93 -1.82
C LEU A 121 8.50 2.60 -1.29
N ILE A 122 9.14 1.78 -2.14
CA ILE A 122 9.86 0.58 -1.70
C ILE A 122 10.96 0.97 -0.69
N GLY A 123 11.76 1.99 -1.00
CA GLY A 123 12.81 2.46 -0.09
C GLY A 123 12.24 2.99 1.23
N GLU A 124 11.16 3.75 1.19
CA GLU A 124 10.45 4.27 2.36
C GLU A 124 9.88 3.14 3.24
N CYS A 125 9.16 2.18 2.66
CA CYS A 125 8.59 1.05 3.39
C CYS A 125 9.68 0.11 3.94
N THR A 126 10.78 -0.09 3.22
CA THR A 126 11.92 -0.87 3.71
C THR A 126 12.52 -0.20 4.95
N ARG A 127 12.71 1.12 4.92
CA ARG A 127 13.17 1.88 6.09
C ARG A 127 12.20 1.75 7.26
N ALA A 128 10.90 1.98 7.00
CA ALA A 128 9.87 1.84 8.02
C ALA A 128 9.85 0.43 8.65
N PHE A 129 10.10 -0.61 7.86
CA PHE A 129 10.22 -1.98 8.37
C PHE A 129 11.44 -2.14 9.29
N LEU A 130 12.60 -1.68 8.87
CA LEU A 130 13.85 -1.81 9.65
C LEU A 130 13.80 -0.97 10.92
N ASP A 131 13.27 0.25 10.86
CA ASP A 131 13.13 1.13 12.02
C ASP A 131 12.16 0.58 13.08
N ASN A 132 11.24 -0.29 12.68
CA ASN A 132 10.25 -0.93 13.56
C ASN A 132 10.47 -2.45 13.72
N GLU A 133 11.65 -2.97 13.35
CA GLU A 133 11.94 -4.41 13.35
C GLU A 133 11.58 -5.09 14.67
N VAL A 134 12.00 -4.52 15.79
CA VAL A 134 11.74 -5.08 17.13
C VAL A 134 10.24 -5.20 17.38
N GLN A 135 9.48 -4.15 17.13
CA GLN A 135 8.02 -4.14 17.33
C GLN A 135 7.30 -5.12 16.39
N ILE A 136 7.80 -5.26 15.17
CA ILE A 136 7.27 -6.23 14.19
C ILE A 136 7.52 -7.67 14.68
N LEU A 137 8.73 -7.98 15.14
CA LEU A 137 9.10 -9.29 15.65
C LEU A 137 8.35 -9.64 16.94
N GLU A 138 8.15 -8.64 17.80
CA GLU A 138 7.37 -8.80 19.04
C GLU A 138 5.85 -8.82 18.81
N GLY A 139 5.39 -8.57 17.57
CA GLY A 139 3.95 -8.55 17.23
C GLY A 139 3.20 -7.35 17.80
N GLU A 140 3.91 -6.27 18.09
CA GLU A 140 3.39 -5.03 18.69
C GLU A 140 3.24 -3.89 17.66
N PHE A 141 3.75 -4.09 16.45
CA PHE A 141 3.64 -3.11 15.38
C PHE A 141 2.19 -2.97 14.90
N GLU A 142 1.68 -1.74 14.89
CA GLU A 142 0.32 -1.42 14.49
C GLU A 142 0.25 -0.76 13.11
N GLY A 143 -0.73 -1.14 12.33
CA GLY A 143 -0.99 -0.57 11.01
C GLY A 143 -0.26 -1.26 9.88
N SER A 144 0.07 -0.50 8.82
CA SER A 144 0.79 -0.94 7.63
C SER A 144 2.03 -0.06 7.42
N LEU A 145 3.06 -0.59 6.77
CA LEU A 145 4.33 0.13 6.55
C LEU A 145 4.13 1.46 5.82
N ILE A 146 3.19 1.53 4.88
CA ILE A 146 2.89 2.75 4.12
C ILE A 146 2.40 3.92 5.00
N LYS A 147 1.95 3.65 6.22
CA LYS A 147 1.54 4.67 7.19
C LYS A 147 2.71 5.21 8.03
N HIS A 148 3.87 4.57 7.93
CA HIS A 148 5.08 4.90 8.69
C HIS A 148 6.21 5.46 7.79
N ILE A 149 5.90 5.80 6.55
CA ILE A 149 6.83 6.46 5.63
C ILE A 149 6.96 7.95 5.96
N THR A 150 7.96 8.62 5.37
CA THR A 150 8.18 10.05 5.60
C THR A 150 7.03 10.93 5.11
N GLU A 151 6.88 12.11 5.67
CA GLU A 151 5.71 12.99 5.52
C GLU A 151 5.36 13.32 4.06
N ARG A 152 6.34 13.69 3.24
CA ARG A 152 6.09 14.07 1.84
C ARG A 152 5.49 12.92 1.02
N PRO A 153 6.11 11.73 0.94
CA PRO A 153 5.51 10.59 0.27
C PRO A 153 4.16 10.17 0.86
N ALA A 154 3.99 10.25 2.18
CA ALA A 154 2.73 9.93 2.84
C ALA A 154 1.60 10.86 2.39
N THR A 155 1.86 12.17 2.35
CA THR A 155 0.89 13.17 1.88
C THR A 155 0.54 12.95 0.40
N ALA A 156 1.54 12.71 -0.45
CA ALA A 156 1.32 12.42 -1.86
C ALA A 156 0.52 11.13 -2.08
N TYR A 157 0.83 10.07 -1.33
CA TYR A 157 0.11 8.80 -1.36
C TYR A 157 -1.36 8.96 -0.96
N GLN A 158 -1.62 9.68 0.12
CA GLN A 158 -2.98 9.96 0.55
C GLN A 158 -3.76 10.77 -0.50
N HIS A 159 -3.13 11.76 -1.10
CA HIS A 159 -3.75 12.56 -2.16
C HIS A 159 -4.09 11.70 -3.40
N CYS A 160 -3.19 10.81 -3.83
CA CYS A 160 -3.48 9.85 -4.89
C CYS A 160 -4.68 8.96 -4.53
N ALA A 161 -4.74 8.44 -3.30
CA ALA A 161 -5.86 7.62 -2.84
C ALA A 161 -7.20 8.38 -2.86
N GLU A 162 -7.20 9.64 -2.47
CA GLU A 162 -8.40 10.50 -2.54
C GLU A 162 -8.85 10.74 -3.98
N VAL A 163 -7.91 11.00 -4.90
CA VAL A 163 -8.21 11.19 -6.32
C VAL A 163 -8.77 9.91 -6.93
N SER A 164 -8.13 8.75 -6.66
CA SER A 164 -8.63 7.44 -7.10
C SER A 164 -10.05 7.19 -6.60
N PHE A 165 -10.30 7.43 -5.31
CA PHE A 165 -11.62 7.23 -4.73
C PHE A 165 -12.69 8.13 -5.37
N LYS A 166 -12.38 9.42 -5.61
CA LYS A 166 -13.35 10.38 -6.15
C LYS A 166 -13.58 10.22 -7.65
N LYS A 167 -12.51 10.02 -8.43
CA LYS A 167 -12.57 10.06 -9.90
C LYS A 167 -12.70 8.68 -10.53
N ILE A 168 -12.18 7.62 -9.90
CA ILE A 168 -12.22 6.26 -10.44
C ILE A 168 -13.41 5.51 -9.84
N TYR A 169 -13.37 5.26 -8.51
CA TYR A 169 -14.34 4.38 -7.85
C TYR A 169 -15.75 4.98 -7.65
N ARG A 170 -15.89 6.31 -7.69
CA ARG A 170 -17.17 7.02 -7.61
C ARG A 170 -17.56 7.72 -8.90
N SER A 171 -16.93 7.40 -10.02
CA SER A 171 -17.41 7.88 -11.32
C SER A 171 -18.79 7.30 -11.61
N ARG A 172 -19.66 8.07 -12.30
CA ARG A 172 -21.01 7.61 -12.69
C ARG A 172 -20.95 6.35 -13.54
N ASP A 173 -19.91 6.21 -14.37
CA ASP A 173 -19.71 5.07 -15.27
C ASP A 173 -19.36 3.75 -14.54
N VAL A 174 -19.03 3.81 -13.26
CA VAL A 174 -18.72 2.64 -12.41
C VAL A 174 -19.89 2.30 -11.48
N LEU A 175 -20.82 3.24 -11.24
CA LEU A 175 -21.97 3.06 -10.35
C LEU A 175 -23.25 2.65 -11.07
N ASP A 176 -23.31 2.74 -12.41
CA ASP A 176 -24.37 2.27 -13.29
C ASP A 176 -24.05 0.88 -13.83
#